data_0e8353ac31fa2f848160244709e576b9
#
_entry.id   0e8353ac31fa2f848160244709e576b9
#
_cell.length_a   1.000
_cell.length_b   1.000
_cell.length_c   1.000
_cell.angle_alpha   90.00
_cell.angle_beta   90.00
_cell.angle_gamma   90.00
#
_symmetry.space_group_name_H-M   'P 1'
#
loop_
_entity.id
_entity.type
_entity.pdbx_description
1 polymer ?
#
loop_
_entity_poly.entity_id
_entity_poly.type
_entity_poly.pdbx_seq_one_letter_code
_entity_poly.pdbx_strand_id
1 'polypeptide(L)'
;MKKSVQFLLLFLMCISASWTWASDAPERTVLFNMGDYDSQYWRIPALVTAADNSLVAVVDKRGSSLGDLPNTISIMSRRSTDNGKNWSEPVVVAQGRSEEHTSELQS
;
A
#
# COMPACT_ATOMS: atom_id res chain seq x y z
N MET A 1 -40.85 21.39 -38.95
CA MET A 1 -40.58 19.95 -38.99
C MET A 1 -39.10 19.60 -38.99
N LYS A 2 -38.28 20.27 -39.77
CA LYS A 2 -36.86 19.99 -39.79
C LYS A 2 -36.13 20.30 -38.49
N LYS A 3 -36.61 21.26 -37.70
CA LYS A 3 -36.01 21.64 -36.41
C LYS A 3 -36.18 20.60 -35.34
N SER A 4 -37.31 19.89 -35.28
CA SER A 4 -37.58 18.86 -34.27
C SER A 4 -36.73 17.60 -34.49
N VAL A 5 -36.37 17.28 -35.72
CA VAL A 5 -35.50 16.15 -36.02
C VAL A 5 -34.05 16.43 -35.58
N GLN A 6 -33.59 17.68 -35.77
CA GLN A 6 -32.26 18.06 -35.32
C GLN A 6 -32.12 18.06 -33.81
N PHE A 7 -33.14 18.48 -33.10
CA PHE A 7 -33.17 18.39 -31.61
C PHE A 7 -33.10 16.97 -31.12
N LEU A 8 -33.79 16.06 -31.77
CA LEU A 8 -33.78 14.64 -31.40
C LEU A 8 -32.41 14.03 -31.60
N LEU A 9 -31.73 14.35 -32.69
CA LEU A 9 -30.36 13.87 -32.93
C LEU A 9 -29.36 14.39 -31.93
N LEU A 10 -29.43 15.64 -31.53
CA LEU A 10 -28.57 16.22 -30.51
C LEU A 10 -28.79 15.55 -29.14
N PHE A 11 -30.02 15.27 -28.79
CA PHE A 11 -30.37 14.59 -27.55
C PHE A 11 -29.84 13.16 -27.52
N LEU A 12 -29.88 12.44 -28.62
CA LEU A 12 -29.31 11.09 -28.73
C LEU A 12 -27.79 11.09 -28.59
N MET A 13 -27.12 12.08 -29.14
CA MET A 13 -25.65 12.19 -29.00
C MET A 13 -25.24 12.46 -27.55
N CYS A 14 -25.98 13.26 -26.80
CA CYS A 14 -25.72 13.52 -25.40
C CYS A 14 -25.88 12.26 -24.54
N ILE A 15 -26.85 11.41 -24.82
CA ILE A 15 -27.08 10.16 -24.09
C ILE A 15 -25.95 9.17 -24.35
N SER A 16 -25.46 9.08 -25.59
CA SER A 16 -24.39 8.13 -25.93
C SER A 16 -23.04 8.52 -25.29
N ALA A 17 -22.82 9.78 -24.95
CA ALA A 17 -21.60 10.24 -24.32
C ALA A 17 -21.52 9.91 -22.81
N SER A 18 -22.62 9.50 -22.19
CA SER A 18 -22.66 9.23 -20.75
C SER A 18 -22.32 7.78 -20.37
N TRP A 19 -21.97 6.96 -21.32
CA TRP A 19 -21.68 5.55 -21.09
C TRP A 19 -20.18 5.24 -21.06
N THR A 20 -19.44 6.00 -20.28
CA THR A 20 -18.04 5.68 -20.02
C THR A 20 -17.95 4.91 -18.72
N TRP A 21 -17.45 3.69 -18.79
CA TRP A 21 -17.24 2.85 -17.63
C TRP A 21 -15.83 3.05 -17.10
N ALA A 22 -15.75 3.39 -15.80
CA ALA A 22 -14.47 3.35 -15.14
C ALA A 22 -14.01 1.90 -14.99
N SER A 23 -12.73 1.65 -15.05
CA SER A 23 -12.19 0.33 -14.82
C SER A 23 -12.47 -0.09 -13.38
N ASP A 24 -13.03 -1.28 -13.18
CA ASP A 24 -13.30 -1.85 -11.86
C ASP A 24 -12.07 -2.56 -11.28
N ALA A 25 -10.97 -2.63 -12.02
CA ALA A 25 -9.76 -3.27 -11.53
C ALA A 25 -9.17 -2.46 -10.37
N PRO A 26 -8.89 -3.08 -9.22
CA PRO A 26 -8.29 -2.37 -8.11
C PRO A 26 -6.89 -1.89 -8.47
N GLU A 27 -6.59 -0.68 -8.07
CA GLU A 27 -5.24 -0.14 -8.19
C GLU A 27 -4.32 -0.82 -7.18
N ARG A 28 -3.13 -1.20 -7.62
CA ARG A 28 -2.17 -1.91 -6.78
C ARG A 28 -0.84 -1.18 -6.76
N THR A 29 -0.31 -1.03 -5.57
CA THR A 29 1.00 -0.42 -5.35
C THR A 29 1.85 -1.38 -4.52
N VAL A 30 3.07 -1.65 -4.98
CA VAL A 30 4.01 -2.46 -4.22
C VAL A 30 4.78 -1.53 -3.29
N LEU A 31 4.66 -1.75 -1.99
CA LEU A 31 5.34 -0.93 -0.98
C LEU A 31 6.71 -1.48 -0.60
N PHE A 32 6.83 -2.80 -0.53
CA PHE A 32 8.08 -3.50 -0.21
C PHE A 32 8.21 -4.68 -1.13
N ASN A 33 9.32 -4.76 -1.84
CA ASN A 33 9.58 -5.84 -2.77
C ASN A 33 10.89 -6.53 -2.39
N MET A 34 11.04 -7.76 -2.83
CA MET A 34 12.30 -8.48 -2.63
C MET A 34 13.46 -7.69 -3.25
N GLY A 35 14.52 -7.52 -2.50
CA GLY A 35 15.68 -6.74 -2.92
C GLY A 35 15.61 -5.27 -2.51
N ASP A 36 14.44 -4.74 -2.15
CA ASP A 36 14.33 -3.37 -1.68
C ASP A 36 14.98 -3.22 -0.30
N TYR A 37 15.61 -2.09 -0.07
CA TYR A 37 16.18 -1.73 1.24
C TYR A 37 17.10 -2.81 1.80
N ASP A 38 17.88 -3.44 0.93
CA ASP A 38 18.83 -4.51 1.26
C ASP A 38 18.19 -5.74 1.90
N SER A 39 16.94 -6.02 1.61
CA SER A 39 16.25 -7.20 2.14
C SER A 39 15.61 -8.02 1.03
N GLN A 40 15.83 -9.32 1.08
CA GLN A 40 15.14 -10.29 0.24
C GLN A 40 13.89 -10.83 0.93
N TYR A 41 13.76 -10.62 2.23
CA TYR A 41 12.75 -11.32 3.03
C TYR A 41 11.88 -10.33 3.79
N TRP A 42 10.60 -10.30 3.42
CA TRP A 42 9.58 -9.46 4.03
C TRP A 42 8.45 -10.36 4.50
N ARG A 43 7.98 -10.16 5.73
CA ARG A 43 6.86 -10.94 6.29
C ARG A 43 5.98 -10.09 7.17
N ILE A 44 4.81 -10.63 7.45
CA ILE A 44 3.84 -10.13 8.42
C ILE A 44 3.46 -8.67 8.14
N PRO A 45 2.91 -8.39 6.95
CA PRO A 45 2.47 -7.03 6.65
C PRO A 45 1.22 -6.67 7.44
N ALA A 46 1.12 -5.43 7.84
CA ALA A 46 -0.07 -4.87 8.46
C ALA A 46 -0.33 -3.49 7.89
N LEU A 47 -1.58 -3.11 7.85
CA LEU A 47 -2.01 -1.79 7.39
C LEU A 47 -2.99 -1.24 8.41
N VAL A 48 -2.72 -0.03 8.89
CA VAL A 48 -3.57 0.64 9.86
C VAL A 48 -3.86 2.06 9.41
N THR A 49 -4.98 2.58 9.87
CA THR A 49 -5.32 4.00 9.71
C THR A 49 -5.01 4.73 11.01
N ALA A 50 -4.17 5.73 10.93
CA ALA A 50 -3.81 6.54 12.09
C ALA A 50 -4.93 7.55 12.44
N ALA A 51 -4.82 8.17 13.60
CA ALA A 51 -5.83 9.12 14.08
C ALA A 51 -6.02 10.32 13.14
N ASP A 52 -5.02 10.69 12.39
CA ASP A 52 -5.08 11.79 11.40
C ASP A 52 -5.55 11.31 10.01
N ASN A 53 -6.10 10.11 9.92
CA ASN A 53 -6.53 9.46 8.69
C ASN A 53 -5.41 9.09 7.73
N SER A 54 -4.15 9.19 8.12
CA SER A 54 -3.06 8.66 7.30
C SER A 54 -3.04 7.14 7.37
N LEU A 55 -2.56 6.52 6.30
CA LEU A 55 -2.35 5.08 6.23
C LEU A 55 -0.91 4.76 6.63
N VAL A 56 -0.76 3.76 7.46
CA VAL A 56 0.57 3.28 7.89
C VAL A 56 0.68 1.81 7.55
N ALA A 57 1.61 1.48 6.67
CA ALA A 57 1.94 0.11 6.32
C ALA A 57 3.17 -0.30 7.12
N VAL A 58 3.09 -1.48 7.74
CA VAL A 58 4.15 -2.00 8.60
C VAL A 58 4.48 -3.41 8.14
N VAL A 59 5.75 -3.75 8.18
CA VAL A 59 6.20 -5.07 7.73
C VAL A 59 7.48 -5.46 8.47
N ASP A 60 7.68 -6.76 8.65
CA ASP A 60 8.92 -7.29 9.16
C ASP A 60 9.95 -7.42 8.04
N LYS A 61 11.07 -6.76 8.22
CA LYS A 61 12.26 -6.96 7.42
C LYS A 61 13.10 -8.06 8.06
N ARG A 62 13.26 -9.15 7.35
CA ARG A 62 14.02 -10.33 7.83
C ARG A 62 15.45 -10.29 7.29
N GLY A 63 16.40 -10.61 8.14
CA GLY A 63 17.81 -10.49 7.78
C GLY A 63 18.35 -11.59 6.88
N SER A 64 18.07 -12.84 7.20
CA SER A 64 18.71 -13.98 6.53
C SER A 64 17.76 -14.99 5.92
N SER A 65 16.50 -15.02 6.34
CA SER A 65 15.52 -15.99 5.85
C SER A 65 14.10 -15.53 6.18
N LEU A 66 13.12 -16.25 5.67
CA LEU A 66 11.71 -16.04 6.03
C LEU A 66 11.37 -16.57 7.44
N GLY A 67 12.27 -17.30 8.06
CA GLY A 67 12.04 -17.90 9.36
C GLY A 67 11.95 -16.89 10.49
N ASP A 68 11.44 -17.37 11.59
CA ASP A 68 11.44 -16.60 12.83
C ASP A 68 12.82 -16.64 13.48
N LEU A 69 12.91 -16.62 14.77
CA LEU A 69 14.19 -16.65 15.47
C LEU A 69 14.91 -18.00 15.28
N PRO A 70 16.25 -18.02 15.21
CA PRO A 70 17.14 -16.86 15.29
C PRO A 70 17.23 -16.13 13.95
N ASN A 71 16.92 -14.86 13.94
CA ASN A 71 16.98 -14.03 12.74
C ASN A 71 17.05 -12.56 13.18
N THR A 72 17.70 -11.73 12.39
CA THR A 72 17.65 -10.29 12.60
C THR A 72 16.37 -9.77 11.99
N ILE A 73 15.48 -9.24 12.82
CA ILE A 73 14.17 -8.76 12.40
C ILE A 73 14.07 -7.28 12.73
N SER A 74 13.74 -6.49 11.75
CA SER A 74 13.42 -5.07 11.93
C SER A 74 11.99 -4.81 11.49
N ILE A 75 11.31 -3.91 12.16
CA ILE A 75 9.99 -3.48 11.76
C ILE A 75 10.13 -2.18 11.00
N MET A 76 9.66 -2.19 9.75
CA MET A 76 9.72 -1.05 8.86
C MET A 76 8.31 -0.52 8.64
N SER A 77 8.19 0.78 8.46
CA SER A 77 6.90 1.39 8.12
C SER A 77 7.03 2.39 6.98
N ARG A 78 5.94 2.53 6.23
CA ARG A 78 5.75 3.60 5.25
C ARG A 78 4.39 4.24 5.51
N ARG A 79 4.28 5.51 5.24
CA ARG A 79 3.07 6.28 5.54
C ARG A 79 2.57 6.98 4.29
N SER A 80 1.25 7.01 4.14
CA SER A 80 0.57 7.77 3.10
C SER A 80 -0.40 8.76 3.73
N THR A 81 -0.35 10.01 3.30
CA THR A 81 -1.26 11.06 3.73
C THR A 81 -2.30 11.42 2.66
N ASP A 82 -2.32 10.70 1.55
CA ASP A 82 -3.17 10.97 0.40
C ASP A 82 -3.96 9.73 -0.06
N ASN A 83 -4.41 8.94 0.89
CA ASN A 83 -5.20 7.72 0.65
C ASN A 83 -4.46 6.65 -0.17
N GLY A 84 -3.16 6.53 0.03
CA GLY A 84 -2.39 5.48 -0.62
C GLY A 84 -1.88 5.81 -2.01
N LYS A 85 -2.01 7.05 -2.46
CA LYS A 85 -1.50 7.46 -3.76
C LYS A 85 0.02 7.60 -3.74
N ASN A 86 0.55 8.20 -2.68
CA ASN A 86 1.98 8.36 -2.47
C ASN A 86 2.37 7.87 -1.08
N TRP A 87 3.55 7.31 -0.96
CA TRP A 87 4.06 6.74 0.27
C TRP A 87 5.42 7.32 0.61
N SER A 88 5.63 7.56 1.89
CA SER A 88 6.91 8.05 2.39
C SER A 88 8.02 7.03 2.19
N GLU A 89 9.26 7.46 2.32
CA GLU A 89 10.38 6.54 2.44
C GLU A 89 10.20 5.67 3.69
N PRO A 90 10.72 4.44 3.70
CA PRO A 90 10.57 3.56 4.84
C PRO A 90 11.36 4.05 6.04
N VAL A 91 10.79 3.83 7.21
CA VAL A 91 11.38 4.17 8.49
C VAL A 91 11.48 2.91 9.33
N VAL A 92 12.59 2.72 10.01
CA VAL A 92 12.74 1.63 10.99
C VAL A 92 12.00 2.03 12.25
N VAL A 93 10.95 1.29 12.57
CA VAL A 93 10.14 1.54 13.77
C VAL A 93 10.73 0.84 14.98
N ALA A 94 11.19 -0.38 14.77
CA ALA A 94 11.80 -1.19 15.83
C ALA A 94 12.83 -2.12 15.20
N GLN A 95 13.89 -2.36 15.93
CA GLN A 95 14.96 -3.22 15.48
C GLN A 95 15.12 -4.36 16.48
N GLY A 96 14.80 -5.56 16.02
CA GLY A 96 14.99 -6.76 16.82
C GLY A 96 16.41 -7.27 16.75
N ARG A 97 16.77 -8.06 17.73
CA ARG A 97 18.05 -8.75 17.79
C ARG A 97 17.82 -10.24 17.60
N SER A 98 18.90 -10.99 17.56
CA SER A 98 18.82 -12.44 17.59
C SER A 98 18.17 -12.90 18.88
N GLU A 99 17.72 -14.16 18.93
CA GLU A 99 17.01 -14.69 20.09
C GLU A 99 17.77 -14.56 21.40
N GLU A 100 19.09 -14.50 21.35
CA GLU A 100 19.93 -14.34 22.55
C GLU A 100 19.63 -13.06 23.32
N HIS A 101 19.09 -12.06 22.64
CA HIS A 101 18.81 -10.76 23.23
C HIS A 101 17.34 -10.53 23.53
N THR A 102 16.48 -11.46 23.17
CA THR A 102 15.03 -11.29 23.29
C THR A 102 14.61 -11.22 24.77
N SER A 103 15.22 -12.02 25.61
CA SER A 103 14.92 -12.03 27.04
C SER A 103 15.30 -10.73 27.74
N GLU A 104 16.36 -10.07 27.29
CA GLU A 104 16.78 -8.78 27.84
C GLU A 104 15.79 -7.67 27.52
N LEU A 105 15.18 -7.71 26.34
CA LEU A 105 14.20 -6.72 25.94
C LEU A 105 12.90 -6.81 26.73
N GLN A 106 12.62 -7.96 27.29
CA GLN A 106 11.41 -8.19 28.08
C GLN A 106 11.55 -7.81 29.53
N SER A 107 12.74 -7.58 30.00
CA SER A 107 13.00 -7.15 31.36
C SER A 107 13.03 -5.63 31.44
#